data_69139e5941ef069ba59c04ce8e98dcd0
#
_entry.id   69139e5941ef069ba59c04ce8e98dcd0
#
_cell.length_a   1.000
_cell.length_b   1.000
_cell.length_c   1.000
_cell.angle_alpha   90.00
_cell.angle_beta   90.00
_cell.angle_gamma   90.00
#
_symmetry.space_group_name_H-M   'P 1'
#
loop_
_entity.id
_entity.type
_entity.pdbx_description
1 polymer ?
#
loop_
_entity_poly.entity_id
_entity_poly.type
_entity_poly.pdbx_seq_one_letter_code
_entity_poly.pdbx_strand_id
1 'polypeptide(L)'
;MSDLLRHPLHSGHLTVGALKRHKDKPVLFLGDTTMTGGELADRISQYIQAFEALGAGTGAAVGLLSLNRPEVLMIIGAGQTQGYRRTALHPLGSLDDHAYVLSDAEVTSLIIDPQPMFVERALGLMQKVPSLKQVLTIGPVPQELADSGVAA
;
A
#
# COMPACT_ATOMS: atom_id res chain seq x y z
N MET A 1 34.76 14.75 6.40
CA MET A 1 33.66 13.81 6.67
C MET A 1 32.54 14.17 5.73
N SER A 2 32.23 13.28 4.80
CA SER A 2 31.47 13.60 3.58
C SER A 2 30.02 14.03 3.89
N ASP A 3 29.49 14.93 3.06
CA ASP A 3 28.08 15.37 3.04
C ASP A 3 27.06 14.23 2.99
N LEU A 4 27.48 13.03 2.58
CA LEU A 4 26.67 11.80 2.56
C LEU A 4 26.07 11.43 3.93
N LEU A 5 26.71 11.82 5.04
CA LEU A 5 26.17 11.59 6.39
C LEU A 5 25.17 12.67 6.84
N ARG A 6 25.01 13.74 6.05
CA ARG A 6 24.08 14.84 6.35
C ARG A 6 22.77 14.78 5.58
N HIS A 7 22.70 13.98 4.50
CA HIS A 7 21.44 13.72 3.81
C HIS A 7 20.75 12.54 4.46
N PRO A 8 19.51 12.71 4.95
CA PRO A 8 18.74 11.60 5.50
C PRO A 8 18.49 10.57 4.40
N LEU A 9 19.22 9.47 4.47
CA LEU A 9 18.95 8.30 3.63
C LEU A 9 17.66 7.66 4.15
N HIS A 10 16.60 7.71 3.36
CA HIS A 10 15.38 6.95 3.65
C HIS A 10 15.38 5.62 2.88
N SER A 11 14.56 4.67 3.33
CA SER A 11 14.50 3.31 2.76
C SER A 11 14.21 3.30 1.25
N GLY A 12 13.50 4.30 0.73
CA GLY A 12 13.24 4.47 -0.70
C GLY A 12 14.52 4.60 -1.54
N HIS A 13 15.56 5.27 -1.04
CA HIS A 13 16.85 5.33 -1.74
C HIS A 13 17.48 3.95 -1.91
N LEU A 14 17.38 3.09 -0.90
CA LEU A 14 17.89 1.71 -0.95
C LEU A 14 17.09 0.89 -1.96
N THR A 15 15.76 1.00 -1.92
CA THR A 15 14.85 0.30 -2.85
C THR A 15 15.13 0.72 -4.30
N VAL A 16 15.11 2.01 -4.60
CA VAL A 16 15.39 2.53 -5.96
C VAL A 16 16.79 2.17 -6.41
N GLY A 17 17.79 2.27 -5.54
CA GLY A 17 19.17 1.89 -5.83
C GLY A 17 19.33 0.41 -6.17
N ALA A 18 18.63 -0.47 -5.43
CA ALA A 18 18.65 -1.90 -5.69
C ALA A 18 17.98 -2.24 -7.04
N LEU A 19 16.80 -1.67 -7.32
CA LEU A 19 16.09 -1.88 -8.57
C LEU A 19 16.88 -1.38 -9.79
N LYS A 20 17.55 -0.24 -9.69
CA LYS A 20 18.44 0.26 -10.75
C LYS A 20 19.61 -0.67 -11.01
N ARG A 21 20.26 -1.22 -9.96
CA ARG A 21 21.38 -2.17 -10.11
C ARG A 21 20.96 -3.51 -10.72
N HIS A 22 19.69 -3.89 -10.53
CA HIS A 22 19.14 -5.15 -10.99
C HIS A 22 18.08 -4.99 -12.09
N LYS A 23 18.17 -3.88 -12.85
CA LYS A 23 17.17 -3.49 -13.85
C LYS A 23 16.75 -4.65 -14.76
N ASP A 24 17.73 -5.40 -15.28
CA ASP A 24 17.50 -6.48 -16.25
C ASP A 24 17.52 -7.88 -15.60
N LYS A 25 17.55 -7.95 -14.26
CA LYS A 25 17.56 -9.24 -13.54
C LYS A 25 16.20 -9.51 -12.92
N PRO A 26 15.76 -10.79 -12.89
CA PRO A 26 14.55 -11.15 -12.15
C PRO A 26 14.78 -10.91 -10.64
N VAL A 27 13.84 -10.20 -10.02
CA VAL A 27 13.88 -9.84 -8.59
C VAL A 27 12.62 -10.23 -7.84
N LEU A 28 11.54 -10.54 -8.55
CA LEU A 28 10.28 -11.00 -7.99
C LEU A 28 9.84 -12.26 -8.71
N PHE A 29 9.45 -13.27 -7.95
CA PHE A 29 9.03 -14.59 -8.44
C PHE A 29 7.65 -14.92 -7.86
N LEU A 30 6.71 -15.31 -8.73
CA LEU A 30 5.37 -15.73 -8.35
C LEU A 30 4.96 -16.91 -9.25
N GLY A 31 5.04 -18.13 -8.74
CA GLY A 31 4.88 -19.33 -9.56
C GLY A 31 5.86 -19.29 -10.72
N ASP A 32 5.35 -19.41 -11.95
CA ASP A 32 6.13 -19.35 -13.18
C ASP A 32 6.36 -17.93 -13.72
N THR A 33 5.78 -16.92 -13.07
CA THR A 33 5.93 -15.52 -13.47
C THR A 33 7.09 -14.88 -12.73
N THR A 34 7.92 -14.16 -13.46
CA THR A 34 9.02 -13.37 -12.90
C THR A 34 8.89 -11.91 -13.33
N MET A 35 9.40 -11.01 -12.50
CA MET A 35 9.48 -9.58 -12.79
C MET A 35 10.91 -9.10 -12.57
N THR A 36 11.45 -8.34 -13.51
CA THR A 36 12.78 -7.72 -13.42
C THR A 36 12.76 -6.51 -12.48
N GLY A 37 13.93 -6.05 -12.07
CA GLY A 37 14.06 -4.83 -11.29
C GLY A 37 13.51 -3.60 -11.99
N GLY A 38 13.64 -3.51 -13.33
CA GLY A 38 13.07 -2.44 -14.13
C GLY A 38 11.55 -2.46 -14.12
N GLU A 39 10.95 -3.60 -14.42
CA GLU A 39 9.49 -3.77 -14.39
C GLU A 39 8.90 -3.51 -13.02
N LEU A 40 9.55 -3.94 -11.94
CA LEU A 40 9.11 -3.65 -10.58
C LEU A 40 9.20 -2.15 -10.26
N ALA A 41 10.26 -1.47 -10.73
CA ALA A 41 10.39 -0.02 -10.56
C ALA A 41 9.29 0.75 -11.28
N ASP A 42 8.93 0.33 -12.50
CA ASP A 42 7.86 0.93 -13.28
C ASP A 42 6.49 0.75 -12.59
N ARG A 43 6.24 -0.44 -12.04
CA ARG A 43 5.03 -0.71 -11.25
C ARG A 43 4.96 0.14 -9.98
N ILE A 44 6.06 0.24 -9.23
CA ILE A 44 6.13 1.12 -8.05
C ILE A 44 5.82 2.57 -8.43
N SER A 45 6.35 3.05 -9.56
CA SER A 45 6.08 4.40 -10.06
C SER A 45 4.60 4.62 -10.39
N GLN A 46 3.92 3.62 -10.96
CA GLN A 46 2.48 3.67 -11.21
C GLN A 46 1.68 3.76 -9.91
N TYR A 47 2.05 2.99 -8.87
CA TYR A 47 1.42 3.08 -7.55
C TYR A 47 1.63 4.45 -6.89
N ILE A 48 2.83 5.04 -7.00
CA ILE A 48 3.10 6.40 -6.51
C ILE A 48 2.14 7.40 -7.14
N GLN A 49 2.01 7.38 -8.48
CA GLN A 49 1.13 8.30 -9.20
C GLN A 49 -0.35 8.10 -8.83
N ALA A 50 -0.79 6.83 -8.71
CA ALA A 50 -2.15 6.51 -8.30
C ALA A 50 -2.46 7.02 -6.89
N PHE A 51 -1.56 6.78 -5.93
CA PHE A 51 -1.76 7.24 -4.55
C PHE A 51 -1.74 8.76 -4.42
N GLU A 52 -0.91 9.46 -5.19
CA GLU A 52 -0.97 10.92 -5.25
C GLU A 52 -2.30 11.43 -5.78
N ALA A 53 -2.77 10.85 -6.88
CA ALA A 53 -4.05 11.22 -7.49
C ALA A 53 -5.25 10.97 -6.55
N LEU A 54 -5.15 9.95 -5.69
CA LEU A 54 -6.19 9.55 -4.74
C LEU A 54 -6.03 10.20 -3.34
N GLY A 55 -5.08 11.12 -3.17
CA GLY A 55 -4.84 11.78 -1.88
C GLY A 55 -4.26 10.87 -0.79
N ALA A 56 -3.70 9.72 -1.18
CA ALA A 56 -3.04 8.76 -0.29
C ALA A 56 -1.50 8.80 -0.43
N GLY A 57 -0.96 9.92 -0.90
CA GLY A 57 0.46 10.11 -1.19
C GLY A 57 1.30 10.54 0.02
N THR A 58 2.25 11.43 -0.23
CA THR A 58 3.22 11.91 0.76
C THR A 58 2.57 12.40 2.04
N GLY A 59 3.01 11.87 3.18
CA GLY A 59 2.52 12.23 4.50
C GLY A 59 1.19 11.58 4.90
N ALA A 60 0.51 10.88 4.00
CA ALA A 60 -0.72 10.18 4.32
C ALA A 60 -0.51 9.01 5.29
N ALA A 61 -1.54 8.66 6.04
CA ALA A 61 -1.60 7.45 6.86
C ALA A 61 -2.46 6.41 6.14
N VAL A 62 -1.83 5.32 5.73
CA VAL A 62 -2.42 4.29 4.85
C VAL A 62 -2.46 2.96 5.56
N GLY A 63 -3.64 2.35 5.66
CA GLY A 63 -3.83 0.97 6.10
C GLY A 63 -3.68 0.00 4.93
N LEU A 64 -3.21 -1.21 5.20
CA LEU A 64 -3.14 -2.28 4.21
C LEU A 64 -3.69 -3.58 4.78
N LEU A 65 -4.75 -4.11 4.17
CA LEU A 65 -5.38 -5.38 4.51
C LEU A 65 -5.43 -6.28 3.27
N SER A 66 -4.48 -7.18 3.16
CA SER A 66 -4.31 -8.04 1.99
C SER A 66 -3.64 -9.35 2.36
N LEU A 67 -3.84 -10.37 1.54
CA LEU A 67 -2.98 -11.55 1.53
C LEU A 67 -1.62 -11.24 0.87
N ASN A 68 -0.71 -12.23 0.89
CA ASN A 68 0.57 -12.11 0.18
C ASN A 68 0.34 -12.13 -1.33
N ARG A 69 0.69 -11.00 -1.98
CA ARG A 69 0.61 -10.83 -3.43
C ARG A 69 1.67 -9.82 -3.90
N PRO A 70 2.07 -9.84 -5.18
CA PRO A 70 3.13 -8.97 -5.71
C PRO A 70 2.88 -7.48 -5.47
N GLU A 71 1.63 -7.06 -5.56
CA GLU A 71 1.22 -5.66 -5.40
C GLU A 71 1.52 -5.13 -3.99
N VAL A 72 1.53 -5.98 -2.98
CA VAL A 72 1.94 -5.59 -1.62
C VAL A 72 3.38 -5.07 -1.59
N LEU A 73 4.29 -5.70 -2.34
CA LEU A 73 5.68 -5.22 -2.46
C LEU A 73 5.75 -3.90 -3.23
N MET A 74 4.90 -3.71 -4.24
CA MET A 74 4.81 -2.44 -4.97
C MET A 74 4.29 -1.31 -4.09
N ILE A 75 3.27 -1.57 -3.27
CA ILE A 75 2.72 -0.64 -2.27
C ILE A 75 3.79 -0.29 -1.22
N ILE A 76 4.54 -1.28 -0.73
CA ILE A 76 5.66 -1.05 0.20
C ILE A 76 6.73 -0.15 -0.46
N GLY A 77 7.14 -0.49 -1.67
CA GLY A 77 8.13 0.28 -2.43
C GLY A 77 7.69 1.72 -2.70
N ALA A 78 6.42 1.92 -3.03
CA ALA A 78 5.82 3.24 -3.18
C ALA A 78 5.88 4.04 -1.87
N GLY A 79 5.48 3.46 -0.75
CA GLY A 79 5.54 4.13 0.55
C GLY A 79 6.96 4.48 1.00
N GLN A 80 7.91 3.59 0.77
CA GLN A 80 9.32 3.85 1.06
C GLN A 80 9.90 4.99 0.22
N THR A 81 9.41 5.15 -1.00
CA THR A 81 9.90 6.16 -1.96
C THR A 81 9.18 7.49 -1.78
N GLN A 82 7.88 7.47 -1.60
CA GLN A 82 7.02 8.66 -1.54
C GLN A 82 6.88 9.24 -0.13
N GLY A 83 7.02 8.40 0.91
CA GLY A 83 6.99 8.86 2.30
C GLY A 83 5.58 8.92 2.90
N TYR A 84 4.68 7.99 2.57
CA TYR A 84 3.47 7.77 3.35
C TYR A 84 3.70 6.76 4.48
N ARG A 85 2.95 6.88 5.57
CA ARG A 85 3.01 5.97 6.70
C ARG A 85 2.07 4.79 6.43
N ARG A 86 2.62 3.58 6.37
CA ARG A 86 1.85 2.36 6.12
C ARG A 86 1.66 1.56 7.41
N THR A 87 0.42 1.22 7.70
CA THR A 87 0.00 0.33 8.79
C THR A 87 -0.56 -0.97 8.20
N ALA A 88 0.14 -2.09 8.39
CA ALA A 88 -0.33 -3.39 7.92
C ALA A 88 -1.26 -4.03 8.95
N LEU A 89 -2.39 -4.55 8.48
CA LEU A 89 -3.34 -5.33 9.27
C LEU A 89 -3.14 -6.82 9.01
N HIS A 90 -3.24 -7.62 10.06
CA HIS A 90 -3.19 -9.08 9.90
C HIS A 90 -4.50 -9.57 9.23
N PRO A 91 -4.44 -10.37 8.15
CA PRO A 91 -5.65 -10.77 7.40
C PRO A 91 -6.71 -11.48 8.25
N LEU A 92 -6.28 -12.20 9.30
CA LEU A 92 -7.17 -12.94 10.20
C LEU A 92 -7.50 -12.19 11.51
N GLY A 93 -7.11 -10.91 11.63
CA GLY A 93 -7.46 -10.09 12.78
C GLY A 93 -8.95 -9.86 12.91
N SER A 94 -9.44 -9.60 14.12
CA SER A 94 -10.85 -9.25 14.34
C SER A 94 -11.16 -7.84 13.80
N LEU A 95 -12.45 -7.54 13.64
CA LEU A 95 -12.90 -6.20 13.26
C LEU A 95 -12.47 -5.16 14.31
N ASP A 96 -12.57 -5.52 15.60
CA ASP A 96 -12.23 -4.60 16.69
C ASP A 96 -10.73 -4.37 16.81
N ASP A 97 -9.90 -5.40 16.62
CA ASP A 97 -8.43 -5.24 16.56
C ASP A 97 -8.04 -4.31 15.40
N HIS A 98 -8.62 -4.52 14.23
CA HIS A 98 -8.35 -3.67 13.08
C HIS A 98 -8.81 -2.22 13.30
N ALA A 99 -10.00 -2.03 13.88
CA ALA A 99 -10.52 -0.70 14.20
C ALA A 99 -9.63 0.03 15.20
N TYR A 100 -9.16 -0.68 16.24
CA TYR A 100 -8.20 -0.13 17.20
C TYR A 100 -6.91 0.33 16.51
N VAL A 101 -6.27 -0.56 15.74
CA VAL A 101 -5.00 -0.27 15.06
C VAL A 101 -5.12 0.89 14.08
N LEU A 102 -6.21 0.94 13.28
CA LEU A 102 -6.43 2.01 12.33
C LEU A 102 -6.71 3.36 13.01
N SER A 103 -7.44 3.34 14.13
CA SER A 103 -7.74 4.55 14.93
C SER A 103 -6.48 5.09 15.60
N ASP A 104 -5.69 4.22 16.26
CA ASP A 104 -4.44 4.60 16.92
C ASP A 104 -3.41 5.15 15.93
N ALA A 105 -3.34 4.58 14.73
CA ALA A 105 -2.48 5.04 13.65
C ALA A 105 -3.06 6.20 12.84
N GLU A 106 -4.24 6.72 13.18
CA GLU A 106 -4.95 7.81 12.46
C GLU A 106 -5.03 7.56 10.94
N VAL A 107 -5.31 6.32 10.55
CA VAL A 107 -5.37 5.92 9.14
C VAL A 107 -6.52 6.61 8.43
N THR A 108 -6.23 7.22 7.27
CA THR A 108 -7.21 7.94 6.45
C THR A 108 -7.64 7.18 5.20
N SER A 109 -6.80 6.28 4.72
CA SER A 109 -7.04 5.48 3.50
C SER A 109 -6.74 4.01 3.78
N LEU A 110 -7.65 3.11 3.47
CA LEU A 110 -7.46 1.66 3.64
C LEU A 110 -7.34 1.00 2.26
N ILE A 111 -6.21 0.37 2.00
CA ILE A 111 -6.01 -0.45 0.80
C ILE A 111 -6.38 -1.88 1.13
N ILE A 112 -7.22 -2.51 0.30
CA ILE A 112 -7.62 -3.90 0.47
C ILE A 112 -7.40 -4.75 -0.78
N ASP A 113 -7.21 -6.03 -0.58
CA ASP A 113 -7.44 -7.05 -1.60
C ASP A 113 -8.97 -7.16 -1.84
N PRO A 114 -9.49 -7.15 -3.09
CA PRO A 114 -10.92 -7.12 -3.38
C PRO A 114 -11.63 -8.47 -3.17
N GLN A 115 -11.21 -9.25 -2.16
CA GLN A 115 -11.90 -10.47 -1.77
C GLN A 115 -13.10 -10.14 -0.88
N PRO A 116 -14.21 -10.90 -0.97
CA PRO A 116 -15.45 -10.62 -0.22
C PRO A 116 -15.23 -10.39 1.28
N MET A 117 -14.40 -11.22 1.91
CA MET A 117 -14.07 -11.08 3.34
C MET A 117 -13.41 -9.76 3.72
N PHE A 118 -12.59 -9.18 2.83
CA PHE A 118 -11.95 -7.89 3.06
C PHE A 118 -12.84 -6.73 2.69
N VAL A 119 -13.73 -6.90 1.72
CA VAL A 119 -14.78 -5.94 1.40
C VAL A 119 -15.73 -5.75 2.58
N GLU A 120 -16.28 -6.85 3.12
CA GLU A 120 -17.12 -6.82 4.32
C GLU A 120 -16.39 -6.16 5.50
N ARG A 121 -15.10 -6.53 5.70
CA ARG A 121 -14.27 -5.96 6.74
C ARG A 121 -14.07 -4.44 6.56
N ALA A 122 -13.79 -3.99 5.34
CA ALA A 122 -13.60 -2.57 5.04
C ALA A 122 -14.87 -1.76 5.30
N LEU A 123 -16.03 -2.25 4.88
CA LEU A 123 -17.32 -1.60 5.16
C LEU A 123 -17.59 -1.47 6.67
N GLY A 124 -17.30 -2.51 7.45
CA GLY A 124 -17.39 -2.45 8.91
C GLY A 124 -16.40 -1.46 9.54
N LEU A 125 -15.19 -1.35 9.00
CA LEU A 125 -14.18 -0.41 9.48
C LEU A 125 -14.54 1.04 9.17
N MET A 126 -15.15 1.32 8.01
CA MET A 126 -15.63 2.66 7.68
C MET A 126 -16.67 3.18 8.69
N GLN A 127 -17.45 2.29 9.31
CA GLN A 127 -18.43 2.65 10.35
C GLN A 127 -17.79 2.86 11.73
N LYS A 128 -16.68 2.17 12.01
CA LYS A 128 -16.04 2.16 13.34
C LYS A 128 -14.87 3.13 13.49
N VAL A 129 -14.22 3.53 12.38
CA VAL A 129 -12.99 4.32 12.37
C VAL A 129 -13.25 5.71 11.76
N PRO A 130 -13.50 6.75 12.56
CA PRO A 130 -13.86 8.08 12.06
C PRO A 130 -12.78 8.77 11.22
N SER A 131 -11.50 8.39 11.41
CA SER A 131 -10.39 8.92 10.61
C SER A 131 -10.37 8.36 9.19
N LEU A 132 -10.95 7.18 8.95
CA LEU A 132 -10.95 6.49 7.67
C LEU A 132 -11.92 7.18 6.71
N LYS A 133 -11.39 7.66 5.58
CA LYS A 133 -12.15 8.47 4.60
C LYS A 133 -12.45 7.73 3.31
N GLN A 134 -11.61 6.75 2.95
CA GLN A 134 -11.72 6.03 1.68
C GLN A 134 -11.16 4.62 1.77
N VAL A 135 -11.66 3.77 0.88
CA VAL A 135 -11.17 2.41 0.66
C VAL A 135 -10.65 2.31 -0.76
N LEU A 136 -9.39 1.90 -0.91
CA LEU A 136 -8.73 1.68 -2.19
C LEU A 136 -8.60 0.18 -2.44
N THR A 137 -8.80 -0.28 -3.66
CA THR A 137 -8.70 -1.71 -3.98
C THR A 137 -7.48 -2.04 -4.83
N ILE A 138 -6.88 -3.19 -4.56
CA ILE A 138 -5.81 -3.74 -5.40
C ILE A 138 -6.46 -4.45 -6.59
N GLY A 139 -6.85 -3.70 -7.60
CA GLY A 139 -7.56 -4.19 -8.79
C GLY A 139 -8.97 -3.62 -8.89
N PRO A 140 -9.89 -4.32 -9.58
CA PRO A 140 -11.25 -3.81 -9.79
C PRO A 140 -11.97 -3.51 -8.49
N VAL A 141 -12.75 -2.43 -8.47
CA VAL A 141 -13.60 -2.08 -7.32
C VAL A 141 -14.82 -3.01 -7.30
N PRO A 142 -15.02 -3.81 -6.23
CA PRO A 142 -16.22 -4.61 -6.07
C PRO A 142 -17.49 -3.75 -6.00
N GLN A 143 -18.60 -4.27 -6.54
CA GLN A 143 -19.86 -3.53 -6.63
C GLN A 143 -20.36 -3.03 -5.29
N GLU A 144 -20.22 -3.84 -4.24
CA GLU A 144 -20.65 -3.48 -2.88
C GLU A 144 -19.90 -2.23 -2.35
N LEU A 145 -18.60 -2.10 -2.68
CA LEU A 145 -17.83 -0.91 -2.32
C LEU A 145 -18.21 0.29 -3.19
N ALA A 146 -18.43 0.09 -4.48
CA ALA A 146 -18.87 1.15 -5.38
C ALA A 146 -20.22 1.72 -4.93
N ASP A 147 -21.17 0.86 -4.58
CA ASP A 147 -22.51 1.25 -4.10
C ASP A 147 -22.48 1.97 -2.74
N SER A 148 -21.48 1.68 -1.90
CA SER A 148 -21.33 2.33 -0.61
C SER A 148 -20.82 3.77 -0.68
N GLY A 149 -20.27 4.19 -1.83
CA GLY A 149 -19.71 5.52 -2.03
C GLY A 149 -18.39 5.80 -1.30
N VAL A 150 -17.76 4.77 -0.73
CA VAL A 150 -16.48 4.89 0.03
C VAL A 150 -15.26 4.44 -0.76
N ALA A 151 -15.46 3.86 -1.95
CA ALA A 151 -14.38 3.39 -2.82
C ALA A 151 -13.81 4.50 -3.70
N ALA A 152 -12.52 4.43 -3.93
CA ALA A 152 -11.78 5.24 -4.88
C ALA A 152 -10.84 4.37 -5.73
#